data_d3fe0555901bbb8c031ebab3bc35021a
#
_entry.id   d3fe0555901bbb8c031ebab3bc35021a
#
_cell.length_a   1.000
_cell.length_b   1.000
_cell.length_c   1.000
_cell.angle_alpha   90.00
_cell.angle_beta   90.00
_cell.angle_gamma   90.00
#
_symmetry.space_group_name_H-M   'P 1'
#
loop_
_entity.id
_entity.type
_entity.pdbx_description
1 polymer ?
#
loop_
_entity_poly.entity_id
_entity_poly.type
_entity_poly.pdbx_seq_one_letter_code
_entity_poly.pdbx_strand_id
1 'polypeptide(L)'
;TPKDVISEGDEIWIAMAKEKIDYEPIEMDLHILYEDDDLLIVDKPAGVTVNSKDQVSLANGVAYYFKENGIKRKVRFLNRLDRDTTGCIVIAKSGLAQSLYQQQMDDNTFEKWYMAKVEGIVKADEDSLVLPMERSADGIHYEVNPKGKETRTDYSVLCRHSSQPVDNSVNKSQNSVDMSQENVDIELQNVDKHGANVDKSVHNSSKCGYTEVLVRLYTGKTHQIRVAFSHIGHPLVGDTLYGAQPTGQPFQLRAQKVVFTHMRTGERITVTA
;
A
#
# COMPACT_ATOMS: atom_id res chain seq x y z
N THR A 1 13.88 -19.42 -34.41
CA THR A 1 14.95 -18.52 -33.98
C THR A 1 14.56 -17.06 -34.27
N PRO A 2 15.22 -16.04 -33.69
CA PRO A 2 14.90 -14.62 -33.98
C PRO A 2 15.06 -14.22 -35.47
N LYS A 3 15.52 -15.10 -36.31
CA LYS A 3 15.73 -14.87 -37.78
C LYS A 3 14.70 -15.61 -38.63
N ASP A 4 13.84 -16.42 -38.06
CA ASP A 4 12.83 -17.14 -38.81
C ASP A 4 11.71 -16.19 -39.25
N VAL A 5 11.36 -16.21 -40.53
CA VAL A 5 10.28 -15.42 -41.06
C VAL A 5 8.98 -16.22 -40.89
N ILE A 6 7.98 -15.62 -40.32
CA ILE A 6 6.67 -16.22 -40.07
C ILE A 6 5.74 -15.84 -41.22
N SER A 7 5.01 -16.80 -41.72
CA SER A 7 4.01 -16.64 -42.78
C SER A 7 2.58 -16.80 -42.21
N GLU A 8 1.59 -16.30 -42.93
CA GLU A 8 0.20 -16.52 -42.60
C GLU A 8 -0.14 -18.01 -42.60
N GLY A 9 -0.69 -18.50 -41.45
CA GLY A 9 -1.00 -19.90 -41.22
C GLY A 9 0.06 -20.71 -40.45
N ASP A 10 1.20 -20.10 -40.13
CA ASP A 10 2.21 -20.75 -39.28
C ASP A 10 1.73 -20.88 -37.84
N GLU A 11 1.90 -22.06 -37.25
CA GLU A 11 1.67 -22.28 -35.83
C GLU A 11 2.96 -22.09 -35.04
N ILE A 12 2.89 -21.24 -34.01
CA ILE A 12 4.02 -20.97 -33.12
C ILE A 12 3.80 -21.69 -31.78
N TRP A 13 4.66 -22.67 -31.50
CA TRP A 13 4.67 -23.39 -30.23
C TRP A 13 5.73 -22.81 -29.29
N ILE A 14 5.29 -22.23 -28.17
CA ILE A 14 6.18 -21.72 -27.14
C ILE A 14 6.19 -22.71 -25.97
N ALA A 15 7.32 -23.40 -25.78
CA ALA A 15 7.51 -24.26 -24.61
C ALA A 15 7.76 -23.38 -23.38
N MET A 16 6.77 -23.26 -22.51
CA MET A 16 6.93 -22.60 -21.23
C MET A 16 7.78 -23.45 -20.29
N ALA A 17 8.83 -22.87 -19.71
CA ALA A 17 9.65 -23.55 -18.71
C ALA A 17 8.77 -24.03 -17.53
N LYS A 18 8.96 -25.31 -17.15
CA LYS A 18 8.28 -25.83 -15.96
C LYS A 18 8.81 -25.12 -14.73
N GLU A 19 7.93 -24.44 -14.04
CA GLU A 19 8.24 -23.78 -12.78
C GLU A 19 8.04 -24.72 -11.59
N LYS A 20 8.70 -24.38 -10.49
CA LYS A 20 8.53 -25.03 -9.19
C LYS A 20 8.24 -23.94 -8.18
N ILE A 21 7.53 -24.31 -7.12
CA ILE A 21 7.41 -23.47 -5.92
C ILE A 21 8.82 -23.23 -5.39
N ASP A 22 9.15 -21.96 -5.11
CA ASP A 22 10.51 -21.50 -4.77
C ASP A 22 10.66 -21.09 -3.30
N TYR A 23 9.62 -21.30 -2.49
CA TYR A 23 9.63 -21.16 -1.03
C TYR A 23 9.21 -22.47 -0.38
N GLU A 24 9.67 -22.70 0.84
CA GLU A 24 9.21 -23.81 1.66
C GLU A 24 7.70 -23.61 1.98
N PRO A 25 6.82 -24.57 1.62
CA PRO A 25 5.40 -24.47 1.92
C PRO A 25 5.16 -24.64 3.42
N ILE A 26 4.65 -23.61 4.07
CA ILE A 26 4.30 -23.63 5.50
C ILE A 26 2.84 -23.19 5.62
N GLU A 27 2.04 -24.00 6.32
CA GLU A 27 0.63 -23.73 6.53
C GLU A 27 0.42 -22.35 7.19
N MET A 28 -0.42 -21.56 6.55
CA MET A 28 -0.79 -20.22 7.00
C MET A 28 -2.20 -19.93 6.53
N ASP A 29 -3.04 -19.41 7.40
CA ASP A 29 -4.37 -18.93 7.03
C ASP A 29 -4.22 -17.66 6.18
N LEU A 30 -4.66 -17.75 4.91
CA LEU A 30 -4.60 -16.66 3.94
C LEU A 30 -6.01 -16.13 3.67
N HIS A 31 -6.25 -14.89 4.07
CA HIS A 31 -7.48 -14.22 3.68
C HIS A 31 -7.38 -13.75 2.22
N ILE A 32 -8.00 -14.51 1.31
CA ILE A 32 -7.99 -14.23 -0.13
C ILE A 32 -9.06 -13.20 -0.45
N LEU A 33 -8.65 -12.08 -1.07
CA LEU A 33 -9.54 -10.99 -1.49
C LEU A 33 -9.97 -11.15 -2.96
N TYR A 34 -9.08 -11.70 -3.79
CA TYR A 34 -9.31 -11.91 -5.21
C TYR A 34 -8.42 -13.01 -5.74
N GLU A 35 -8.93 -13.81 -6.66
CA GLU A 35 -8.15 -14.80 -7.38
C GLU A 35 -8.71 -15.03 -8.77
N ASP A 36 -7.80 -15.11 -9.76
CA ASP A 36 -8.07 -15.57 -11.12
C ASP A 36 -6.89 -16.46 -11.61
N ASP A 37 -6.81 -16.71 -12.91
CA ASP A 37 -5.72 -17.48 -13.51
C ASP A 37 -4.35 -16.80 -13.41
N ASP A 38 -4.31 -15.47 -13.29
CA ASP A 38 -3.13 -14.63 -13.43
C ASP A 38 -2.69 -13.98 -12.13
N LEU A 39 -3.62 -13.67 -11.22
CA LEU A 39 -3.38 -13.02 -9.95
C LEU A 39 -3.95 -13.79 -8.76
N LEU A 40 -3.31 -13.61 -7.63
CA LEU A 40 -3.82 -13.86 -6.28
C LEU A 40 -3.60 -12.59 -5.46
N ILE A 41 -4.66 -12.06 -4.82
CA ILE A 41 -4.58 -10.91 -3.93
C ILE A 41 -5.05 -11.34 -2.55
N VAL A 42 -4.21 -11.10 -1.54
CA VAL A 42 -4.50 -11.50 -0.16
C VAL A 42 -4.46 -10.29 0.78
N ASP A 43 -5.24 -10.36 1.84
CA ASP A 43 -5.18 -9.41 2.96
C ASP A 43 -4.05 -9.82 3.90
N LYS A 44 -2.93 -9.11 3.85
CA LYS A 44 -1.77 -9.39 4.73
C LYS A 44 -2.05 -8.88 6.14
N PRO A 45 -1.95 -9.71 7.17
CA PRO A 45 -2.04 -9.26 8.56
C PRO A 45 -0.80 -8.46 8.98
N ALA A 46 -0.92 -7.70 10.08
CA ALA A 46 0.23 -7.08 10.74
C ALA A 46 1.17 -8.14 11.35
N GLY A 47 2.44 -7.78 11.55
CA GLY A 47 3.45 -8.65 12.16
C GLY A 47 4.07 -9.68 11.20
N VAL A 48 3.56 -9.84 9.98
CA VAL A 48 4.05 -10.80 8.99
C VAL A 48 4.85 -10.07 7.91
N THR A 49 6.09 -10.53 7.66
CA THR A 49 6.90 -10.04 6.53
C THR A 49 6.43 -10.64 5.22
N VAL A 50 6.54 -9.90 4.12
CA VAL A 50 6.14 -10.40 2.78
C VAL A 50 7.03 -11.57 2.35
N ASN A 51 8.35 -11.38 2.44
CA ASN A 51 9.32 -12.45 2.24
C ASN A 51 10.47 -12.29 3.23
N SER A 52 11.08 -13.39 3.62
CA SER A 52 12.26 -13.45 4.49
C SER A 52 13.08 -14.69 4.16
N LYS A 53 14.38 -14.61 4.41
CA LYS A 53 15.27 -15.79 4.37
C LYS A 53 15.41 -16.45 5.74
N ASP A 54 15.17 -15.68 6.80
CA ASP A 54 15.54 -16.04 8.16
C ASP A 54 14.34 -16.39 9.05
N GLN A 55 13.12 -16.12 8.57
CA GLN A 55 11.89 -16.39 9.32
C GLN A 55 10.72 -16.71 8.38
N VAL A 56 9.69 -17.36 8.92
CA VAL A 56 8.43 -17.61 8.21
C VAL A 56 7.82 -16.29 7.75
N SER A 57 7.39 -16.27 6.51
CA SER A 57 6.89 -15.09 5.83
C SER A 57 5.62 -15.42 5.04
N LEU A 58 4.94 -14.40 4.53
CA LEU A 58 3.77 -14.59 3.67
C LEU A 58 4.09 -15.46 2.43
N ALA A 59 5.33 -15.37 1.93
CA ALA A 59 5.77 -16.20 0.80
C ALA A 59 5.65 -17.70 1.08
N ASN A 60 5.92 -18.13 2.32
CA ASN A 60 5.77 -19.53 2.74
C ASN A 60 4.29 -19.95 2.76
N GLY A 61 3.39 -19.07 3.25
CA GLY A 61 1.95 -19.31 3.23
C GLY A 61 1.39 -19.39 1.82
N VAL A 62 1.80 -18.47 0.93
CA VAL A 62 1.41 -18.52 -0.50
C VAL A 62 1.96 -19.76 -1.19
N ALA A 63 3.17 -20.19 -0.86
CA ALA A 63 3.75 -21.45 -1.36
C ALA A 63 2.93 -22.67 -0.91
N TYR A 64 2.48 -22.68 0.34
CA TYR A 64 1.58 -23.73 0.85
C TYR A 64 0.25 -23.73 0.10
N TYR A 65 -0.37 -22.57 -0.05
CA TYR A 65 -1.59 -22.41 -0.83
C TYR A 65 -1.44 -22.92 -2.27
N PHE A 66 -0.35 -22.56 -2.94
CA PHE A 66 -0.05 -23.02 -4.29
C PHE A 66 0.10 -24.54 -4.35
N LYS A 67 0.76 -25.13 -3.38
CA LYS A 67 0.95 -26.59 -3.29
C LYS A 67 -0.39 -27.31 -3.15
N GLU A 68 -1.23 -26.90 -2.20
CA GLU A 68 -2.53 -27.53 -1.93
C GLU A 68 -3.50 -27.40 -3.12
N ASN A 69 -3.41 -26.29 -3.88
CA ASN A 69 -4.24 -26.07 -5.06
C ASN A 69 -3.58 -26.54 -6.38
N GLY A 70 -2.48 -27.30 -6.33
CA GLY A 70 -1.81 -27.85 -7.51
C GLY A 70 -1.15 -26.80 -8.42
N ILE A 71 -0.95 -25.58 -7.95
CA ILE A 71 -0.35 -24.46 -8.68
C ILE A 71 1.18 -24.61 -8.67
N LYS A 72 1.75 -25.14 -9.75
CA LYS A 72 3.22 -25.34 -9.88
C LYS A 72 3.88 -24.09 -10.43
N ARG A 73 3.94 -23.02 -9.64
CA ARG A 73 4.46 -21.71 -10.01
C ARG A 73 5.38 -21.15 -8.91
N LYS A 74 6.23 -20.19 -9.29
CA LYS A 74 6.98 -19.39 -8.32
C LYS A 74 6.08 -18.35 -7.67
N VAL A 75 6.37 -17.97 -6.42
CA VAL A 75 5.69 -16.88 -5.73
C VAL A 75 6.27 -15.54 -6.18
N ARG A 76 5.46 -14.71 -6.83
CA ARG A 76 5.88 -13.43 -7.43
C ARG A 76 5.08 -12.28 -6.89
N PHE A 77 5.58 -11.61 -5.88
CA PHE A 77 4.96 -10.40 -5.36
C PHE A 77 5.14 -9.23 -6.34
N LEU A 78 4.05 -8.53 -6.66
CA LEU A 78 4.06 -7.32 -7.48
C LEU A 78 4.25 -6.06 -6.64
N ASN A 79 3.86 -6.09 -5.37
CA ASN A 79 4.11 -5.03 -4.40
C ASN A 79 4.71 -5.61 -3.12
N ARG A 80 5.15 -4.74 -2.25
CA ARG A 80 5.61 -5.10 -0.91
C ARG A 80 4.94 -4.22 0.13
N LEU A 81 4.71 -4.78 1.28
CA LEU A 81 4.24 -4.08 2.47
C LEU A 81 5.26 -4.28 3.60
N ASP A 82 5.39 -3.30 4.46
CA ASP A 82 6.20 -3.43 5.67
C ASP A 82 5.59 -4.51 6.59
N ARG A 83 6.34 -5.01 7.54
CA ARG A 83 5.90 -6.07 8.45
C ARG A 83 4.56 -5.75 9.10
N ASP A 84 4.40 -4.53 9.59
CA ASP A 84 3.23 -4.11 10.35
C ASP A 84 2.16 -3.39 9.50
N THR A 85 2.44 -3.12 8.22
CA THR A 85 1.43 -2.67 7.25
C THR A 85 0.51 -3.84 6.89
N THR A 86 -0.80 -3.60 6.94
CA THR A 86 -1.84 -4.59 6.58
C THR A 86 -2.41 -4.35 5.18
N GLY A 87 -3.22 -5.28 4.68
CA GLY A 87 -4.03 -5.07 3.47
C GLY A 87 -3.50 -5.72 2.20
N CYS A 88 -3.93 -5.23 1.05
CA CYS A 88 -3.76 -5.82 -0.26
C CYS A 88 -2.29 -6.07 -0.63
N ILE A 89 -1.91 -7.33 -0.74
CA ILE A 89 -0.66 -7.78 -1.35
C ILE A 89 -0.99 -8.59 -2.61
N VAL A 90 -0.32 -8.26 -3.70
CA VAL A 90 -0.62 -8.79 -5.03
C VAL A 90 0.46 -9.77 -5.46
N ILE A 91 0.06 -10.96 -5.85
CA ILE A 91 0.93 -12.06 -6.28
C ILE A 91 0.56 -12.44 -7.73
N ALA A 92 1.54 -12.38 -8.64
CA ALA A 92 1.37 -12.88 -10.00
C ALA A 92 1.62 -14.38 -10.07
N LYS A 93 0.70 -15.11 -10.71
CA LYS A 93 0.78 -16.56 -10.87
C LYS A 93 1.68 -17.02 -12.03
N SER A 94 2.16 -16.09 -12.87
CA SER A 94 3.07 -16.38 -13.98
C SER A 94 4.05 -15.24 -14.24
N GLY A 95 5.14 -15.54 -14.96
CA GLY A 95 6.09 -14.49 -15.40
C GLY A 95 5.46 -13.50 -16.38
N LEU A 96 4.52 -13.95 -17.22
CA LEU A 96 3.77 -13.07 -18.13
C LEU A 96 2.88 -12.10 -17.34
N ALA A 97 2.08 -12.61 -16.39
CA ALA A 97 1.26 -11.78 -15.53
C ALA A 97 2.11 -10.78 -14.74
N GLN A 98 3.26 -11.23 -14.20
CA GLN A 98 4.20 -10.33 -13.53
C GLN A 98 4.64 -9.18 -14.43
N SER A 99 5.04 -9.47 -15.68
CA SER A 99 5.52 -8.45 -16.62
C SER A 99 4.43 -7.45 -16.99
N LEU A 100 3.23 -7.92 -17.32
CA LEU A 100 2.13 -7.06 -17.76
C LEU A 100 1.56 -6.18 -16.63
N TYR A 101 1.41 -6.74 -15.43
CA TYR A 101 0.95 -5.93 -14.28
C TYR A 101 2.06 -5.01 -13.75
N GLN A 102 3.34 -5.40 -13.87
CA GLN A 102 4.44 -4.48 -13.58
C GLN A 102 4.43 -3.30 -14.54
N GLN A 103 4.17 -3.51 -15.82
CA GLN A 103 4.01 -2.42 -16.79
C GLN A 103 2.87 -1.48 -16.38
N GLN A 104 1.72 -2.00 -15.97
CA GLN A 104 0.63 -1.15 -15.46
C GLN A 104 1.06 -0.34 -14.22
N MET A 105 1.91 -0.91 -13.35
CA MET A 105 2.46 -0.17 -12.21
C MET A 105 3.42 0.94 -12.64
N ASP A 106 4.26 0.68 -13.63
CA ASP A 106 5.23 1.64 -14.16
C ASP A 106 4.52 2.79 -14.89
N ASP A 107 3.40 2.48 -15.58
CA ASP A 107 2.53 3.45 -16.29
C ASP A 107 1.53 4.13 -15.34
N ASN A 108 1.53 3.81 -14.04
CA ASN A 108 0.60 4.29 -13.02
C ASN A 108 -0.89 4.01 -13.30
N THR A 109 -1.17 3.02 -14.15
CA THR A 109 -2.53 2.52 -14.40
C THR A 109 -2.95 1.42 -13.43
N PHE A 110 -1.99 0.77 -12.75
CA PHE A 110 -2.22 -0.04 -11.56
C PHE A 110 -2.17 0.87 -10.34
N GLU A 111 -3.32 1.13 -9.72
CA GLU A 111 -3.42 2.05 -8.59
C GLU A 111 -3.28 1.31 -7.25
N LYS A 112 -2.57 1.94 -6.33
CA LYS A 112 -2.37 1.46 -4.96
C LYS A 112 -2.83 2.53 -3.99
N TRP A 113 -3.87 2.21 -3.23
CA TRP A 113 -4.50 3.11 -2.28
C TRP A 113 -4.33 2.60 -0.87
N TYR A 114 -3.97 3.51 0.02
CA TYR A 114 -3.73 3.21 1.43
C TYR A 114 -4.59 4.08 2.32
N MET A 115 -4.95 3.55 3.47
CA MET A 115 -5.53 4.31 4.57
C MET A 115 -4.49 4.43 5.66
N ALA A 116 -4.27 5.65 6.17
CA ALA A 116 -3.35 5.91 7.25
C ALA A 116 -3.97 6.84 8.30
N LYS A 117 -3.58 6.64 9.56
CA LYS A 117 -3.82 7.61 10.62
C LYS A 117 -2.52 8.31 10.94
N VAL A 118 -2.54 9.64 10.90
CA VAL A 118 -1.36 10.47 11.15
C VAL A 118 -1.59 11.37 12.36
N GLU A 119 -0.55 11.64 13.13
CA GLU A 119 -0.63 12.49 14.33
C GLU A 119 -0.93 13.94 13.98
N GLY A 120 -1.75 14.55 14.82
CA GLY A 120 -2.15 15.96 14.70
C GLY A 120 -3.16 16.20 13.58
N ILE A 121 -3.46 17.48 13.36
CA ILE A 121 -4.46 17.95 12.40
C ILE A 121 -3.75 18.41 11.13
N VAL A 122 -3.84 17.64 10.07
CA VAL A 122 -3.35 18.01 8.73
C VAL A 122 -4.25 19.11 8.20
N LYS A 123 -3.68 20.26 7.83
CA LYS A 123 -4.45 21.47 7.47
C LYS A 123 -5.00 21.40 6.04
N ALA A 124 -4.17 20.96 5.09
CA ALA A 124 -4.57 20.82 3.71
C ALA A 124 -5.54 19.63 3.54
N ASP A 125 -6.61 19.80 2.79
CA ASP A 125 -7.58 18.72 2.52
C ASP A 125 -6.99 17.66 1.58
N GLU A 126 -6.09 18.09 0.69
CA GLU A 126 -5.34 17.24 -0.23
C GLU A 126 -4.00 17.86 -0.57
N ASP A 127 -3.01 17.03 -0.92
CA ASP A 127 -1.70 17.49 -1.40
C ASP A 127 -0.96 16.35 -2.13
N SER A 128 0.07 16.74 -2.91
CA SER A 128 0.97 15.85 -3.62
C SER A 128 2.40 16.03 -3.10
N LEU A 129 2.86 15.08 -2.31
CA LEU A 129 4.20 15.07 -1.72
C LEU A 129 5.20 14.45 -2.71
N VAL A 130 5.92 15.29 -3.44
CA VAL A 130 7.01 14.88 -4.32
C VAL A 130 8.33 15.08 -3.57
N LEU A 131 8.91 13.97 -3.10
CA LEU A 131 10.05 13.98 -2.19
C LEU A 131 11.15 13.02 -2.68
N PRO A 132 12.42 13.49 -2.79
CA PRO A 132 13.54 12.61 -3.06
C PRO A 132 13.88 11.83 -1.78
N MET A 133 13.88 10.50 -1.85
CA MET A 133 14.10 9.63 -0.69
C MET A 133 15.26 8.68 -0.91
N GLU A 134 16.07 8.51 0.12
CA GLU A 134 17.14 7.50 0.15
C GLU A 134 17.20 6.79 1.50
N ARG A 135 17.98 5.72 1.55
CA ARG A 135 18.26 5.01 2.79
C ARG A 135 19.26 5.80 3.61
N SER A 136 18.96 6.04 4.87
CA SER A 136 19.85 6.71 5.82
C SER A 136 21.14 5.92 6.06
N ALA A 137 22.17 6.59 6.53
CA ALA A 137 23.48 6.00 6.83
C ALA A 137 23.43 4.90 7.91
N ASP A 138 22.41 4.91 8.78
CA ASP A 138 22.19 3.86 9.78
C ASP A 138 21.71 2.52 9.18
N GLY A 139 21.32 2.54 7.91
CA GLY A 139 20.87 1.36 7.19
C GLY A 139 19.48 0.84 7.60
N ILE A 140 18.75 1.53 8.46
CA ILE A 140 17.42 1.17 8.98
C ILE A 140 16.35 2.14 8.49
N HIS A 141 16.61 3.44 8.65
CA HIS A 141 15.70 4.50 8.25
C HIS A 141 15.77 4.81 6.76
N TYR A 142 14.73 5.46 6.28
CA TYR A 142 14.73 6.20 5.02
C TYR A 142 14.47 7.67 5.33
N GLU A 143 15.03 8.56 4.55
CA GLU A 143 14.93 10.00 4.79
C GLU A 143 14.75 10.76 3.48
N VAL A 144 14.23 11.99 3.60
CA VAL A 144 14.17 12.93 2.49
C VAL A 144 15.55 13.54 2.30
N ASN A 145 16.17 13.25 1.17
CA ASN A 145 17.50 13.73 0.83
C ASN A 145 17.57 14.13 -0.65
N PRO A 146 18.12 15.30 -1.02
CA PRO A 146 18.21 15.73 -2.43
C PRO A 146 18.93 14.75 -3.38
N LYS A 147 19.78 13.86 -2.84
CA LYS A 147 20.46 12.82 -3.61
C LYS A 147 19.61 11.56 -3.83
N GLY A 148 18.49 11.47 -3.12
CA GLY A 148 17.58 10.33 -3.17
C GLY A 148 16.83 10.24 -4.49
N LYS A 149 16.12 9.12 -4.67
CA LYS A 149 15.23 8.94 -5.81
C LYS A 149 13.90 9.63 -5.55
N GLU A 150 13.42 10.37 -6.52
CA GLU A 150 12.11 11.01 -6.46
C GLU A 150 11.00 9.99 -6.18
N THR A 151 10.11 10.39 -5.27
CA THR A 151 8.90 9.64 -4.93
C THR A 151 7.70 10.57 -5.01
N ARG A 152 6.52 10.01 -5.34
CA ARG A 152 5.27 10.76 -5.34
C ARG A 152 4.23 10.04 -4.50
N THR A 153 3.65 10.80 -3.56
CA THR A 153 2.61 10.36 -2.61
C THR A 153 1.52 11.42 -2.61
N ASP A 154 0.38 11.12 -3.21
CA ASP A 154 -0.78 12.00 -3.14
C ASP A 154 -1.65 11.58 -1.95
N TYR A 155 -2.26 12.53 -1.25
CA TYR A 155 -3.22 12.22 -0.20
C TYR A 155 -4.43 13.13 -0.22
N SER A 156 -5.53 12.63 0.31
CA SER A 156 -6.73 13.39 0.67
C SER A 156 -7.14 13.08 2.10
N VAL A 157 -7.58 14.12 2.83
CA VAL A 157 -8.04 13.98 4.21
C VAL A 157 -9.47 13.44 4.20
N LEU A 158 -9.68 12.35 4.94
CA LEU A 158 -11.00 11.76 5.13
C LEU A 158 -11.69 12.37 6.36
N CYS A 159 -10.96 12.44 7.49
CA CYS A 159 -11.50 12.93 8.74
C CYS A 159 -10.41 13.51 9.64
N ARG A 160 -10.75 14.54 10.42
CA ARG A 160 -9.89 15.15 11.44
C ARG A 160 -10.51 14.95 12.81
N HIS A 161 -9.79 14.30 13.70
CA HIS A 161 -10.22 14.01 15.07
C HIS A 161 -9.42 14.91 16.03
N SER A 162 -10.05 15.96 16.54
CA SER A 162 -9.47 16.79 17.59
C SER A 162 -9.81 16.23 18.96
N SER A 163 -8.81 15.95 19.81
CA SER A 163 -9.06 15.74 21.22
C SER A 163 -9.36 17.09 21.87
N GLN A 164 -10.63 17.45 21.95
CA GLN A 164 -11.03 18.55 22.85
C GLN A 164 -10.88 18.05 24.30
N PRO A 165 -10.38 18.88 25.25
CA PRO A 165 -10.57 18.58 26.65
C PRO A 165 -12.08 18.45 26.87
N VAL A 166 -12.52 17.33 27.44
CA VAL A 166 -13.90 17.18 27.85
C VAL A 166 -14.12 18.14 29.00
N ASP A 167 -14.67 19.31 28.68
CA ASP A 167 -15.16 20.23 29.69
C ASP A 167 -16.42 19.58 30.30
N ASN A 168 -16.26 19.01 31.52
CA ASN A 168 -17.32 18.33 32.27
C ASN A 168 -18.25 19.34 32.90
N SER A 169 -18.70 20.35 32.18
CA SER A 169 -19.78 21.23 32.63
C SER A 169 -21.02 21.09 31.74
N VAL A 170 -21.91 20.22 32.20
CA VAL A 170 -23.38 20.28 32.07
C VAL A 170 -24.00 20.43 30.67
N ASN A 171 -24.58 19.38 30.10
CA ASN A 171 -26.01 19.19 30.06
C ASN A 171 -26.45 17.91 29.33
N LYS A 172 -27.26 17.13 30.03
CA LYS A 172 -28.03 16.03 29.46
C LYS A 172 -29.03 16.56 28.45
N SER A 173 -28.93 16.12 27.22
CA SER A 173 -30.10 15.92 26.35
C SER A 173 -29.79 14.79 25.39
N GLN A 174 -30.65 13.82 25.43
CA GLN A 174 -30.68 12.62 24.62
C GLN A 174 -30.79 12.96 23.13
N ASN A 175 -29.98 12.30 22.28
CA ASN A 175 -30.50 11.77 21.03
C ASN A 175 -29.51 10.69 20.51
N SER A 176 -30.00 9.47 20.62
CA SER A 176 -29.42 8.30 19.98
C SER A 176 -29.69 8.38 18.46
N VAL A 177 -28.67 8.41 17.65
CA VAL A 177 -28.78 8.15 16.22
C VAL A 177 -27.95 6.94 15.90
N ASP A 178 -28.66 5.92 15.46
CA ASP A 178 -28.22 4.64 14.97
C ASP A 178 -27.43 4.86 13.66
N MET A 179 -26.16 4.41 13.61
CA MET A 179 -25.35 4.48 12.40
C MET A 179 -25.24 3.10 11.75
N SER A 180 -26.25 2.81 10.93
CA SER A 180 -26.13 1.76 9.92
C SER A 180 -25.26 2.24 8.73
N GLN A 181 -24.43 1.34 8.28
CA GLN A 181 -23.47 1.46 7.16
C GLN A 181 -24.06 2.12 5.90
N GLU A 182 -23.45 3.19 5.44
CA GLU A 182 -23.60 3.66 4.06
C GLU A 182 -22.24 3.69 3.36
N ASN A 183 -22.21 3.01 2.22
CA ASN A 183 -21.10 3.03 1.28
C ASN A 183 -20.99 4.43 0.65
N VAL A 184 -19.86 5.09 0.82
CA VAL A 184 -19.60 6.38 0.18
C VAL A 184 -18.68 6.13 -1.03
N ASP A 185 -19.28 6.09 -2.21
CA ASP A 185 -18.56 6.21 -3.48
C ASP A 185 -18.24 7.71 -3.70
N ILE A 186 -16.96 8.07 -3.56
CA ILE A 186 -16.52 9.44 -3.83
C ILE A 186 -15.97 9.50 -5.26
N GLU A 187 -16.71 10.13 -6.16
CA GLU A 187 -16.24 10.55 -7.48
C GLU A 187 -15.22 11.69 -7.34
N LEU A 188 -13.99 11.46 -7.79
CA LEU A 188 -12.93 12.47 -7.82
C LEU A 188 -12.92 13.20 -9.17
N GLN A 189 -13.33 14.46 -9.18
CA GLN A 189 -13.12 15.38 -10.32
C GLN A 189 -11.85 16.21 -10.10
N ASN A 190 -11.05 16.26 -11.15
CA ASN A 190 -9.87 17.05 -11.51
C ASN A 190 -9.34 18.12 -10.53
N VAL A 191 -8.04 18.03 -10.22
CA VAL A 191 -7.31 19.09 -9.50
C VAL A 191 -6.08 19.54 -10.27
N ASP A 192 -6.00 20.83 -10.54
CA ASP A 192 -4.87 21.55 -11.11
C ASP A 192 -3.85 21.99 -10.03
N LYS A 193 -2.60 22.18 -10.49
CA LYS A 193 -1.36 22.38 -9.73
C LYS A 193 -1.28 23.71 -9.01
N HIS A 194 -0.84 23.74 -7.74
CA HIS A 194 -0.08 24.88 -7.20
C HIS A 194 0.89 24.44 -6.10
N GLY A 195 2.17 24.82 -6.23
CA GLY A 195 3.21 24.56 -5.26
C GLY A 195 3.17 25.57 -4.10
N ALA A 196 3.40 25.11 -2.89
CA ALA A 196 3.48 25.93 -1.69
C ALA A 196 4.81 25.77 -0.95
N ASN A 197 5.41 26.89 -0.58
CA ASN A 197 6.62 27.04 0.24
C ASN A 197 6.36 26.56 1.68
N VAL A 198 7.26 25.74 2.21
CA VAL A 198 7.20 25.26 3.59
C VAL A 198 8.04 26.16 4.49
N ASP A 199 7.39 26.89 5.39
CA ASP A 199 8.03 27.66 6.44
C ASP A 199 8.40 26.77 7.63
N LYS A 200 9.69 26.73 7.98
CA LYS A 200 10.24 25.93 9.08
C LYS A 200 10.15 26.70 10.40
N SER A 201 9.02 26.75 11.04
CA SER A 201 8.91 27.16 12.43
C SER A 201 8.45 25.98 13.31
N VAL A 202 9.40 25.41 14.05
CA VAL A 202 9.15 24.35 15.05
C VAL A 202 8.37 24.96 16.21
N HIS A 203 7.06 24.72 16.27
CA HIS A 203 6.27 24.97 17.47
C HIS A 203 5.92 23.63 18.11
N ASN A 204 6.51 23.40 19.28
CA ASN A 204 6.24 22.28 20.17
C ASN A 204 4.88 22.51 20.85
N SER A 205 3.78 22.24 20.14
CA SER A 205 2.45 22.15 20.73
C SER A 205 2.05 20.68 20.79
N SER A 206 1.71 20.21 21.98
CA SER A 206 1.17 18.86 22.22
C SER A 206 0.11 18.55 21.16
N LYS A 207 0.44 17.60 20.27
CA LYS A 207 -0.42 17.20 19.15
C LYS A 207 -1.61 16.40 19.73
N CYS A 208 -2.66 17.14 20.12
CA CYS A 208 -3.92 16.56 20.56
C CYS A 208 -4.77 16.27 19.32
N GLY A 209 -4.90 14.99 18.93
CA GLY A 209 -5.73 14.54 17.83
C GLY A 209 -4.96 13.76 16.76
N TYR A 210 -5.71 13.28 15.78
CA TYR A 210 -5.16 12.60 14.61
C TYR A 210 -6.00 12.90 13.36
N THR A 211 -5.42 12.67 12.19
CA THR A 211 -6.11 12.80 10.91
C THR A 211 -6.09 11.47 10.18
N GLU A 212 -7.24 11.07 9.64
CA GLU A 212 -7.34 9.93 8.73
C GLU A 212 -7.17 10.42 7.29
N VAL A 213 -6.29 9.77 6.56
CA VAL A 213 -5.97 10.14 5.18
C VAL A 213 -6.06 8.94 4.25
N LEU A 214 -6.60 9.18 3.05
CA LEU A 214 -6.51 8.28 1.92
C LEU A 214 -5.29 8.66 1.09
N VAL A 215 -4.42 7.70 0.79
CA VAL A 215 -3.12 7.93 0.15
C VAL A 215 -3.03 7.13 -1.15
N ARG A 216 -2.66 7.78 -2.25
CA ARG A 216 -2.32 7.13 -3.51
C ARG A 216 -0.80 7.10 -3.70
N LEU A 217 -0.23 5.92 -3.95
CA LEU A 217 1.19 5.76 -4.26
C LEU A 217 1.43 5.59 -5.75
N TYR A 218 2.26 6.47 -6.32
CA TYR A 218 2.76 6.37 -7.70
C TYR A 218 4.10 5.64 -7.75
N THR A 219 4.88 5.71 -6.70
CA THR A 219 6.15 5.00 -6.52
C THR A 219 6.05 4.03 -5.35
N GLY A 220 6.94 3.06 -5.25
CA GLY A 220 6.93 2.03 -4.20
C GLY A 220 8.26 1.94 -3.47
N LYS A 221 8.70 3.01 -2.79
CA LYS A 221 9.91 2.97 -1.96
C LYS A 221 9.62 2.46 -0.56
N THR A 222 10.62 1.83 0.04
CA THR A 222 10.55 1.38 1.44
C THR A 222 10.18 2.54 2.34
N HIS A 223 9.21 2.33 3.23
CA HIS A 223 8.71 3.31 4.20
C HIS A 223 8.18 4.62 3.59
N GLN A 224 7.86 4.66 2.29
CA GLN A 224 7.56 5.91 1.58
C GLN A 224 6.49 6.76 2.26
N ILE A 225 5.32 6.20 2.60
CA ILE A 225 4.24 6.93 3.28
C ILE A 225 4.70 7.41 4.66
N ARG A 226 5.38 6.55 5.41
CA ARG A 226 5.88 6.84 6.75
C ARG A 226 6.85 8.01 6.76
N VAL A 227 7.82 8.00 5.83
CA VAL A 227 8.79 9.10 5.65
C VAL A 227 8.09 10.38 5.20
N ALA A 228 7.19 10.29 4.21
CA ALA A 228 6.50 11.46 3.66
C ALA A 228 5.70 12.21 4.73
N PHE A 229 4.89 11.50 5.50
CA PHE A 229 4.09 12.12 6.56
C PHE A 229 4.93 12.58 7.76
N SER A 230 5.97 11.85 8.13
CA SER A 230 6.94 12.35 9.14
C SER A 230 7.62 13.64 8.70
N HIS A 231 8.02 13.73 7.42
CA HIS A 231 8.67 14.91 6.86
C HIS A 231 7.81 16.17 6.95
N ILE A 232 6.51 16.05 6.71
CA ILE A 232 5.56 17.19 6.86
C ILE A 232 5.09 17.41 8.30
N GLY A 233 5.69 16.68 9.26
CA GLY A 233 5.44 16.86 10.70
C GLY A 233 4.20 16.13 11.22
N HIS A 234 3.63 15.20 10.47
CA HIS A 234 2.49 14.37 10.83
C HIS A 234 2.83 12.87 10.73
N PRO A 235 3.74 12.31 11.56
CA PRO A 235 4.09 10.90 11.49
C PRO A 235 2.85 10.02 11.68
N LEU A 236 2.88 8.79 11.17
CA LEU A 236 1.80 7.84 11.36
C LEU A 236 1.64 7.54 12.86
N VAL A 237 0.41 7.48 13.33
CA VAL A 237 0.09 7.17 14.73
C VAL A 237 0.73 5.84 15.13
N GLY A 238 1.59 5.86 16.17
CA GLY A 238 2.32 4.68 16.66
C GLY A 238 3.63 4.37 15.91
N ASP A 239 4.01 5.16 14.92
CA ASP A 239 5.27 4.98 14.17
C ASP A 239 6.46 5.62 14.91
N THR A 240 6.89 4.99 15.97
CA THR A 240 8.02 5.47 16.79
C THR A 240 9.34 5.56 16.01
N LEU A 241 9.49 4.76 14.93
CA LEU A 241 10.67 4.83 14.06
C LEU A 241 10.78 6.18 13.35
N TYR A 242 9.65 6.82 13.09
CA TYR A 242 9.56 8.12 12.39
C TYR A 242 9.02 9.25 13.26
N GLY A 243 9.16 9.13 14.59
CA GLY A 243 8.96 10.23 15.52
C GLY A 243 7.55 10.38 16.08
N ALA A 244 6.66 9.40 15.88
CA ALA A 244 5.36 9.36 16.53
C ALA A 244 5.47 8.98 18.00
N GLN A 245 4.44 9.33 18.77
CA GLN A 245 4.33 8.89 20.16
C GLN A 245 4.02 7.37 20.22
N PRO A 246 4.61 6.62 21.19
CA PRO A 246 4.32 5.22 21.35
C PRO A 246 2.86 5.03 21.81
N THR A 247 2.14 4.16 21.13
CA THR A 247 0.74 3.81 21.45
C THR A 247 0.61 2.42 22.06
N GLY A 248 1.71 1.65 22.12
CA GLY A 248 1.67 0.23 22.48
C GLY A 248 1.11 -0.67 21.38
N GLN A 249 0.73 -0.10 20.23
CA GLN A 249 0.24 -0.80 19.04
C GLN A 249 1.12 -0.46 17.83
N PRO A 250 1.19 -1.31 16.81
CA PRO A 250 1.84 -0.99 15.54
C PRO A 250 1.24 0.26 14.90
N PHE A 251 2.02 0.91 14.05
CA PHE A 251 1.52 2.06 13.27
C PHE A 251 0.33 1.67 12.37
N GLN A 252 -0.59 2.62 12.20
CA GLN A 252 -1.83 2.38 11.50
C GLN A 252 -1.70 2.76 10.01
N LEU A 253 -1.34 1.76 9.20
CA LEU A 253 -1.24 1.84 7.74
C LEU A 253 -1.82 0.58 7.11
N ARG A 254 -2.80 0.76 6.22
CA ARG A 254 -3.45 -0.33 5.51
C ARG A 254 -3.42 -0.08 4.00
N ALA A 255 -2.93 -1.05 3.23
CA ALA A 255 -3.11 -1.10 1.79
C ALA A 255 -4.58 -1.42 1.50
N GLN A 256 -5.41 -0.37 1.46
CA GLN A 256 -6.87 -0.48 1.48
C GLN A 256 -7.44 -1.02 0.17
N LYS A 257 -6.87 -0.60 -0.96
CA LYS A 257 -7.46 -0.90 -2.27
C LYS A 257 -6.39 -0.95 -3.35
N VAL A 258 -6.57 -1.84 -4.30
CA VAL A 258 -5.86 -1.85 -5.58
C VAL A 258 -6.86 -1.79 -6.73
N VAL A 259 -6.50 -1.06 -7.80
CA VAL A 259 -7.32 -0.94 -9.01
C VAL A 259 -6.43 -1.21 -10.22
N PHE A 260 -6.83 -2.15 -11.08
CA PHE A 260 -6.03 -2.56 -12.24
C PHE A 260 -6.91 -2.94 -13.42
N THR A 261 -6.30 -3.00 -14.60
CA THR A 261 -6.97 -3.53 -15.79
C THR A 261 -6.62 -5.00 -15.95
N HIS A 262 -7.63 -5.86 -15.98
CA HIS A 262 -7.45 -7.30 -16.14
C HIS A 262 -6.79 -7.60 -17.49
N MET A 263 -5.67 -8.34 -17.48
CA MET A 263 -4.79 -8.50 -18.64
C MET A 263 -5.42 -9.24 -19.82
N ARG A 264 -6.45 -10.06 -19.59
CA ARG A 264 -7.10 -10.85 -20.65
C ARG A 264 -8.41 -10.22 -21.12
N THR A 265 -9.19 -9.61 -20.22
CA THR A 265 -10.51 -9.07 -20.56
C THR A 265 -10.50 -7.57 -20.84
N GLY A 266 -9.46 -6.85 -20.39
CA GLY A 266 -9.41 -5.39 -20.45
C GLY A 266 -10.34 -4.69 -19.44
N GLU A 267 -11.02 -5.45 -18.58
CA GLU A 267 -11.96 -4.94 -17.60
C GLU A 267 -11.23 -4.26 -16.43
N ARG A 268 -11.78 -3.16 -15.93
CA ARG A 268 -11.23 -2.45 -14.77
C ARG A 268 -11.73 -3.11 -13.48
N ILE A 269 -10.82 -3.66 -12.71
CA ILE A 269 -11.11 -4.40 -11.47
C ILE A 269 -10.66 -3.58 -10.27
N THR A 270 -11.50 -3.54 -9.24
CA THR A 270 -11.22 -2.96 -7.93
C THR A 270 -11.28 -4.06 -6.87
N VAL A 271 -10.21 -4.20 -6.08
CA VAL A 271 -10.15 -5.13 -4.94
C VAL A 271 -9.88 -4.32 -3.67
N THR A 272 -10.70 -4.52 -2.66
CA THR A 272 -10.64 -3.81 -1.36
C THR A 272 -10.36 -4.81 -0.23
N ALA A 273 -9.52 -4.40 0.74
CA ALA A 273 -9.15 -5.16 1.92
C ALA A 273 -9.88 -4.67 3.18
#